data_912111a26e2d66fc84b8b77b1164da32
#
_entry.id   912111a26e2d66fc84b8b77b1164da32
#
_cell.length_a   1.000
_cell.length_b   1.000
_cell.length_c   1.000
_cell.angle_alpha   90.00
_cell.angle_beta   90.00
_cell.angle_gamma   90.00
#
_symmetry.space_group_name_H-M   'P 1'
#
loop_
_entity.id
_entity.type
_entity.pdbx_description
1 polymer ?
#
loop_
_entity_poly.entity_id
_entity_poly.type
_entity_poly.pdbx_seq_one_letter_code
_entity_poly.pdbx_strand_id
1 'polypeptide(L)'
;LRAQGVRIGKGMVAPAVFWPSLIAILGVALLAIFLPDGTSTVLTSINDWIVADLGWYYMLVVGGFVIFSIVIGFSKFGKITLGRDGEKPEFGVFSWFAMLFAAGMGIGLVFYGVGEPLTYATSGPKPGWDGSEADISKLAMAQTFIHWGLHPWAIYAVIGLALAYAIHRRGRPVSIRWALEPLLGHRVKGWMGDIIDILAISAPSSASRPHWGSACSRFRRGSRQSGWSARSTTHSWSYSSSSSPSWRPCP
;
A
#
# COMPACT_ATOMS: atom_id res chain seq x y z
N LEU A 1 16.69 3.23 -21.94
CA LEU A 1 15.87 4.28 -21.31
C LEU A 1 15.79 5.53 -22.20
N ARG A 2 16.92 6.15 -22.57
CA ARG A 2 16.90 7.33 -23.48
C ARG A 2 16.27 7.02 -24.83
N ALA A 3 16.57 5.88 -25.42
CA ALA A 3 15.97 5.43 -26.69
C ALA A 3 14.45 5.19 -26.59
N GLN A 4 13.92 5.07 -25.38
CA GLN A 4 12.50 4.87 -25.10
C GLN A 4 11.78 6.15 -24.66
N GLY A 5 12.42 7.32 -24.82
CA GLY A 5 11.81 8.63 -24.55
C GLY A 5 11.83 9.07 -23.08
N VAL A 6 12.53 8.34 -22.20
CA VAL A 6 12.71 8.76 -20.81
C VAL A 6 13.85 9.77 -20.70
N ARG A 7 13.58 10.97 -20.20
CA ARG A 7 14.59 12.00 -19.97
C ARG A 7 15.44 11.62 -18.76
N ILE A 8 16.67 11.21 -18.98
CA ILE A 8 17.62 10.84 -17.92
C ILE A 8 18.69 11.93 -17.83
N GLY A 9 18.96 12.42 -16.63
CA GLY A 9 20.06 13.33 -16.34
C GLY A 9 21.44 12.68 -16.47
N LYS A 10 22.50 13.34 -15.99
CA LYS A 10 23.87 12.80 -16.01
C LYS A 10 24.06 11.54 -15.14
N GLY A 11 23.08 11.20 -14.29
CA GLY A 11 22.97 9.93 -13.56
C GLY A 11 21.82 9.08 -14.08
N MET A 12 21.48 7.96 -13.40
CA MET A 12 20.34 7.08 -13.75
C MET A 12 18.97 7.61 -13.26
N VAL A 13 18.90 8.89 -12.90
CA VAL A 13 17.70 9.54 -12.36
C VAL A 13 16.97 10.32 -13.45
N ALA A 14 15.66 10.18 -13.54
CA ALA A 14 14.80 10.99 -14.39
C ALA A 14 14.46 12.30 -13.66
N PRO A 15 15.11 13.44 -13.95
CA PRO A 15 14.97 14.67 -13.17
C PRO A 15 13.54 15.24 -13.21
N ALA A 16 12.83 15.03 -14.32
CA ALA A 16 11.44 15.47 -14.50
C ALA A 16 10.44 14.75 -13.57
N VAL A 17 10.81 13.58 -13.05
CA VAL A 17 10.00 12.80 -12.10
C VAL A 17 10.55 12.97 -10.68
N PHE A 18 11.87 12.87 -10.53
CA PHE A 18 12.53 12.87 -9.22
C PHE A 18 12.28 14.17 -8.44
N TRP A 19 12.58 15.34 -9.04
CA TRP A 19 12.45 16.60 -8.33
C TRP A 19 11.00 16.95 -7.95
N PRO A 20 10.00 16.84 -8.85
CA PRO A 20 8.62 17.09 -8.45
C PRO A 20 8.11 16.11 -7.39
N SER A 21 8.47 14.83 -7.48
CA SER A 21 8.08 13.85 -6.44
C SER A 21 8.70 14.17 -5.09
N LEU A 22 10.00 14.52 -5.08
CA LEU A 22 10.70 14.89 -3.86
C LEU A 22 10.09 16.16 -3.22
N ILE A 23 9.82 17.19 -4.03
CA ILE A 23 9.19 18.43 -3.58
C ILE A 23 7.80 18.16 -3.01
N ALA A 24 6.99 17.33 -3.68
CA ALA A 24 5.66 16.96 -3.21
C ALA A 24 5.72 16.23 -1.86
N ILE A 25 6.59 15.22 -1.73
CA ILE A 25 6.73 14.44 -0.50
C ILE A 25 7.25 15.32 0.65
N LEU A 26 8.33 16.08 0.41
CA LEU A 26 8.90 16.96 1.44
C LEU A 26 7.93 18.09 1.77
N GLY A 27 7.23 18.65 0.79
CA GLY A 27 6.23 19.70 1.00
C GLY A 27 5.12 19.24 1.94
N VAL A 28 4.50 18.10 1.65
CA VAL A 28 3.47 17.53 2.54
C VAL A 28 4.05 17.20 3.92
N ALA A 29 5.28 16.67 3.98
CA ALA A 29 5.93 16.37 5.24
C ALA A 29 6.19 17.62 6.09
N LEU A 30 6.70 18.69 5.48
CA LEU A 30 6.95 19.94 6.16
C LEU A 30 5.64 20.62 6.61
N LEU A 31 4.61 20.64 5.73
CA LEU A 31 3.29 21.15 6.10
C LEU A 31 2.71 20.40 7.29
N ALA A 32 2.83 19.06 7.31
CA ALA A 32 2.35 18.26 8.44
C ALA A 32 3.13 18.50 9.75
N ILE A 33 4.40 18.94 9.68
CA ILE A 33 5.20 19.27 10.85
C ILE A 33 4.88 20.67 11.36
N PHE A 34 4.81 21.67 10.47
CA PHE A 34 4.65 23.06 10.85
C PHE A 34 3.19 23.50 11.02
N LEU A 35 2.27 22.88 10.28
CA LEU A 35 0.84 23.19 10.26
C LEU A 35 0.00 21.89 10.38
N PRO A 36 0.10 21.16 11.49
CA PRO A 36 -0.52 19.83 11.63
C PRO A 36 -2.04 19.87 11.49
N ASP A 37 -2.72 20.82 12.12
CA ASP A 37 -4.18 20.92 12.12
C ASP A 37 -4.72 21.32 10.74
N GLY A 38 -4.09 22.31 10.10
CA GLY A 38 -4.46 22.73 8.74
C GLY A 38 -4.25 21.63 7.72
N THR A 39 -3.12 20.94 7.78
CA THR A 39 -2.81 19.82 6.88
C THR A 39 -3.77 18.65 7.09
N SER A 40 -4.06 18.32 8.35
CA SER A 40 -5.04 17.26 8.68
C SER A 40 -6.42 17.61 8.14
N THR A 41 -6.91 18.83 8.34
CA THR A 41 -8.21 19.29 7.85
C THR A 41 -8.31 19.18 6.32
N VAL A 42 -7.30 19.66 5.60
CA VAL A 42 -7.29 19.60 4.13
C VAL A 42 -7.26 18.17 3.63
N LEU A 43 -6.39 17.33 4.18
CA LEU A 43 -6.30 15.92 3.77
C LEU A 43 -7.58 15.14 4.08
N THR A 44 -8.20 15.39 5.23
CA THR A 44 -9.48 14.78 5.60
C THR A 44 -10.58 15.23 4.64
N SER A 45 -10.69 16.53 4.35
CA SER A 45 -11.69 17.04 3.42
C SER A 45 -11.55 16.45 2.01
N ILE A 46 -10.31 16.32 1.51
CA ILE A 46 -10.05 15.67 0.23
C ILE A 46 -10.45 14.19 0.28
N ASN A 47 -10.10 13.49 1.34
CA ASN A 47 -10.48 12.09 1.52
C ASN A 47 -12.00 11.90 1.56
N ASP A 48 -12.69 12.73 2.33
CA ASP A 48 -14.14 12.66 2.49
C ASP A 48 -14.85 12.93 1.17
N TRP A 49 -14.38 13.92 0.40
CA TRP A 49 -14.87 14.17 -0.95
C TRP A 49 -14.67 12.97 -1.88
N ILE A 50 -13.43 12.39 -1.89
CA ILE A 50 -13.15 11.20 -2.71
C ILE A 50 -14.07 10.04 -2.33
N VAL A 51 -14.27 9.80 -1.04
CA VAL A 51 -15.10 8.68 -0.57
C VAL A 51 -16.58 8.93 -0.91
N ALA A 52 -17.08 10.16 -0.74
CA ALA A 52 -18.47 10.50 -1.01
C ALA A 52 -18.82 10.45 -2.50
N ASP A 53 -17.98 11.08 -3.34
CA ASP A 53 -18.30 11.27 -4.76
C ASP A 53 -17.76 10.15 -5.65
N LEU A 54 -16.60 9.57 -5.31
CA LEU A 54 -15.92 8.55 -6.13
C LEU A 54 -15.95 7.14 -5.51
N GLY A 55 -16.52 6.96 -4.31
CA GLY A 55 -16.55 5.67 -3.63
C GLY A 55 -17.17 4.55 -4.47
N TRP A 56 -18.29 4.82 -5.15
CA TRP A 56 -18.94 3.88 -6.05
C TRP A 56 -18.02 3.45 -7.21
N TYR A 57 -17.25 4.39 -7.76
CA TYR A 57 -16.32 4.12 -8.86
C TYR A 57 -15.19 3.19 -8.40
N TYR A 58 -14.59 3.45 -7.23
CA TYR A 58 -13.57 2.58 -6.66
C TYR A 58 -14.09 1.17 -6.41
N MET A 59 -15.30 1.04 -5.85
CA MET A 59 -15.91 -0.28 -5.63
C MET A 59 -16.12 -1.04 -6.93
N LEU A 60 -16.59 -0.38 -7.98
CA LEU A 60 -16.80 -0.98 -9.30
C LEU A 60 -15.48 -1.42 -9.92
N VAL A 61 -14.45 -0.56 -9.90
CA VAL A 61 -13.14 -0.86 -10.48
C VAL A 61 -12.48 -2.03 -9.73
N VAL A 62 -12.48 -2.00 -8.40
CA VAL A 62 -11.86 -3.06 -7.60
C VAL A 62 -12.62 -4.38 -7.74
N GLY A 63 -13.96 -4.34 -7.77
CA GLY A 63 -14.77 -5.52 -8.09
C GLY A 63 -14.47 -6.07 -9.47
N GLY A 64 -14.29 -5.20 -10.47
CA GLY A 64 -13.84 -5.56 -11.80
C GLY A 64 -12.47 -6.23 -11.80
N PHE A 65 -11.53 -5.75 -10.98
CA PHE A 65 -10.20 -6.38 -10.83
C PHE A 65 -10.28 -7.77 -10.21
N VAL A 66 -11.18 -7.99 -9.26
CA VAL A 66 -11.43 -9.33 -8.68
C VAL A 66 -11.93 -10.29 -9.77
N ILE A 67 -12.96 -9.88 -10.51
CA ILE A 67 -13.52 -10.68 -11.60
C ILE A 67 -12.45 -10.96 -12.67
N PHE A 68 -11.71 -9.93 -13.09
CA PHE A 68 -10.63 -10.06 -14.05
C PHE A 68 -9.56 -11.05 -13.59
N SER A 69 -9.10 -10.94 -12.34
CA SER A 69 -8.08 -11.84 -11.79
C SER A 69 -8.54 -13.29 -11.75
N ILE A 70 -9.80 -13.54 -11.38
CA ILE A 70 -10.40 -14.88 -11.37
C ILE A 70 -10.48 -15.42 -12.82
N VAL A 71 -11.01 -14.61 -13.74
CA VAL A 71 -11.16 -15.02 -15.15
C VAL A 71 -9.79 -15.32 -15.77
N ILE A 72 -8.78 -14.48 -15.56
CA ILE A 72 -7.43 -14.73 -16.07
C ILE A 72 -6.84 -15.99 -15.46
N GLY A 73 -6.95 -16.17 -14.14
CA GLY A 73 -6.38 -17.30 -13.42
C GLY A 73 -6.94 -18.66 -13.88
N PHE A 74 -8.24 -18.73 -14.13
CA PHE A 74 -8.92 -19.96 -14.55
C PHE A 74 -9.02 -20.14 -16.07
N SER A 75 -8.66 -19.14 -16.85
CA SER A 75 -8.67 -19.21 -18.32
C SER A 75 -7.39 -19.81 -18.89
N LYS A 76 -7.41 -20.08 -20.19
CA LYS A 76 -6.20 -20.46 -20.93
C LYS A 76 -5.10 -19.38 -20.94
N PHE A 77 -5.43 -18.14 -20.65
CA PHE A 77 -4.47 -17.06 -20.52
C PHE A 77 -3.58 -17.19 -19.29
N GLY A 78 -4.04 -17.86 -18.23
CA GLY A 78 -3.23 -18.14 -17.04
C GLY A 78 -2.01 -19.05 -17.30
N LYS A 79 -1.96 -19.71 -18.48
CA LYS A 79 -0.82 -20.54 -18.90
C LYS A 79 0.26 -19.75 -19.66
N ILE A 80 0.03 -18.47 -19.95
CA ILE A 80 0.98 -17.63 -20.67
C ILE A 80 2.14 -17.30 -19.74
N THR A 81 3.35 -17.71 -20.11
CA THR A 81 4.57 -17.34 -19.40
C THR A 81 4.89 -15.86 -19.63
N LEU A 82 5.01 -15.07 -18.56
CA LEU A 82 5.35 -13.66 -18.65
C LEU A 82 6.85 -13.42 -18.86
N GLY A 83 7.72 -14.35 -18.45
CA GLY A 83 9.15 -14.34 -18.74
C GLY A 83 9.46 -14.59 -20.21
N ARG A 84 10.74 -14.57 -20.58
CA ARG A 84 11.20 -14.90 -21.94
C ARG A 84 10.98 -16.37 -22.23
N ASP A 85 10.78 -16.70 -23.50
CA ASP A 85 10.56 -18.10 -23.89
C ASP A 85 11.82 -18.93 -23.62
N GLY A 86 11.64 -20.02 -22.86
CA GLY A 86 12.73 -20.92 -22.46
C GLY A 86 13.53 -20.47 -21.23
N GLU A 87 13.20 -19.33 -20.63
CA GLU A 87 13.84 -18.86 -19.39
C GLU A 87 13.39 -19.68 -18.20
N LYS A 88 14.37 -20.15 -17.41
CA LYS A 88 14.10 -20.87 -16.15
C LYS A 88 13.75 -19.88 -15.04
N PRO A 89 12.93 -20.29 -14.05
CA PRO A 89 12.67 -19.46 -12.87
C PRO A 89 13.98 -19.10 -12.16
N GLU A 90 14.19 -17.81 -11.88
CA GLU A 90 15.38 -17.30 -11.17
C GLU A 90 15.37 -17.71 -9.70
N PHE A 91 14.18 -17.80 -9.11
CA PHE A 91 13.99 -18.13 -7.69
C PHE A 91 13.28 -19.45 -7.52
N GLY A 92 13.65 -20.20 -6.49
CA GLY A 92 12.90 -21.37 -6.05
C GLY A 92 11.48 -20.97 -5.55
N VAL A 93 10.55 -21.92 -5.58
CA VAL A 93 9.14 -21.68 -5.21
C VAL A 93 9.00 -21.09 -3.80
N PHE A 94 9.79 -21.58 -2.84
CA PHE A 94 9.74 -21.06 -1.47
C PHE A 94 10.23 -19.60 -1.38
N SER A 95 11.33 -19.27 -2.03
CA SER A 95 11.86 -17.90 -2.06
C SER A 95 10.90 -16.95 -2.76
N TRP A 96 10.30 -17.37 -3.87
CA TRP A 96 9.29 -16.63 -4.59
C TRP A 96 8.06 -16.37 -3.71
N PHE A 97 7.55 -17.40 -3.04
CA PHE A 97 6.42 -17.26 -2.11
C PHE A 97 6.74 -16.33 -0.94
N ALA A 98 7.93 -16.44 -0.36
CA ALA A 98 8.37 -15.57 0.73
C ALA A 98 8.47 -14.11 0.30
N MET A 99 8.95 -13.83 -0.92
CA MET A 99 8.99 -12.46 -1.47
C MET A 99 7.58 -11.89 -1.70
N LEU A 100 6.64 -12.69 -2.26
CA LEU A 100 5.26 -12.27 -2.41
C LEU A 100 4.60 -11.99 -1.07
N PHE A 101 4.81 -12.88 -0.09
CA PHE A 101 4.28 -12.72 1.26
C PHE A 101 4.85 -11.46 1.93
N ALA A 102 6.16 -11.24 1.86
CA ALA A 102 6.80 -10.05 2.44
C ALA A 102 6.30 -8.75 1.81
N ALA A 103 6.10 -8.73 0.48
CA ALA A 103 5.64 -7.55 -0.24
C ALA A 103 4.16 -7.24 0.02
N GLY A 104 3.30 -8.25 0.08
CA GLY A 104 1.86 -8.07 0.20
C GLY A 104 1.33 -8.14 1.62
N MET A 105 1.91 -9.01 2.45
CA MET A 105 1.45 -9.33 3.80
C MET A 105 2.18 -8.56 4.90
N GLY A 106 3.20 -7.79 4.61
CA GLY A 106 4.04 -7.11 5.58
C GLY A 106 3.31 -6.58 6.82
N ILE A 107 3.84 -5.58 7.46
CA ILE A 107 3.29 -4.98 8.70
C ILE A 107 1.80 -4.62 8.57
N GLY A 108 1.35 -4.21 7.37
CA GLY A 108 -0.04 -3.82 7.11
C GLY A 108 -1.04 -4.90 7.48
N LEU A 109 -0.98 -6.07 6.86
CA LEU A 109 -1.96 -7.14 7.12
C LEU A 109 -1.81 -7.71 8.53
N VAL A 110 -0.58 -7.96 8.98
CA VAL A 110 -0.33 -8.52 10.33
C VAL A 110 -0.88 -7.59 11.41
N PHE A 111 -0.71 -6.28 11.25
CA PHE A 111 -1.20 -5.30 12.22
C PHE A 111 -2.71 -5.09 12.10
N TYR A 112 -3.22 -4.83 10.89
CA TYR A 112 -4.63 -4.49 10.70
C TYR A 112 -5.56 -5.70 10.71
N GLY A 113 -5.07 -6.90 10.48
CA GLY A 113 -5.85 -8.13 10.66
C GLY A 113 -6.38 -8.29 12.08
N VAL A 114 -5.69 -7.73 13.08
CA VAL A 114 -6.13 -7.67 14.48
C VAL A 114 -6.67 -6.29 14.85
N GLY A 115 -5.97 -5.24 14.44
CA GLY A 115 -6.28 -3.86 14.82
C GLY A 115 -7.60 -3.34 14.25
N GLU A 116 -7.97 -3.76 13.05
CA GLU A 116 -9.19 -3.29 12.41
C GLU A 116 -10.47 -3.85 13.05
N PRO A 117 -10.63 -5.17 13.28
CA PRO A 117 -11.78 -5.70 14.00
C PRO A 117 -11.92 -5.11 15.40
N LEU A 118 -10.81 -4.96 16.13
CA LEU A 118 -10.81 -4.32 17.44
C LEU A 118 -11.25 -2.87 17.39
N THR A 119 -10.82 -2.13 16.36
CA THR A 119 -11.23 -0.73 16.20
C THR A 119 -12.74 -0.61 16.00
N TYR A 120 -13.34 -1.45 15.17
CA TYR A 120 -14.80 -1.45 14.99
C TYR A 120 -15.55 -1.89 16.24
N ALA A 121 -15.02 -2.83 16.99
CA ALA A 121 -15.65 -3.31 18.23
C ALA A 121 -15.55 -2.27 19.36
N THR A 122 -14.48 -1.48 19.46
CA THR A 122 -14.21 -0.57 20.57
C THR A 122 -14.51 0.89 20.31
N SER A 123 -14.34 1.35 19.05
CA SER A 123 -14.52 2.77 18.68
C SER A 123 -15.91 3.08 18.12
N GLY A 124 -16.79 2.10 18.16
CA GLY A 124 -18.16 2.17 17.64
C GLY A 124 -18.33 1.55 16.26
N PRO A 125 -19.49 0.94 16.05
CA PRO A 125 -19.84 0.33 14.77
C PRO A 125 -19.95 1.40 13.68
N LYS A 126 -19.83 0.97 12.43
CA LYS A 126 -20.15 1.84 11.30
C LYS A 126 -21.61 2.23 11.31
N PRO A 127 -21.99 3.39 10.77
CA PRO A 127 -23.39 3.78 10.59
C PRO A 127 -24.19 2.66 9.91
N GLY A 128 -25.33 2.28 10.49
CA GLY A 128 -26.17 1.20 9.97
C GLY A 128 -25.78 -0.22 10.46
N TRP A 129 -24.79 -0.33 11.34
CA TRP A 129 -24.51 -1.58 12.04
C TRP A 129 -25.24 -1.61 13.37
N ASP A 130 -26.39 -2.23 13.38
CA ASP A 130 -27.23 -2.39 14.56
C ASP A 130 -27.18 -3.85 15.03
N GLY A 131 -27.29 -4.08 16.33
CA GLY A 131 -27.36 -5.42 16.90
C GLY A 131 -26.58 -5.60 18.19
N SER A 132 -26.47 -6.84 18.62
CA SER A 132 -25.69 -7.21 19.79
C SER A 132 -24.19 -7.03 19.56
N GLU A 133 -23.40 -6.98 20.64
CA GLU A 133 -21.93 -6.93 20.57
C GLU A 133 -21.35 -8.08 19.72
N ALA A 134 -21.97 -9.26 19.79
CA ALA A 134 -21.59 -10.40 18.97
C ALA A 134 -21.85 -10.17 17.47
N ASP A 135 -22.94 -9.50 17.11
CA ASP A 135 -23.27 -9.20 15.71
C ASP A 135 -22.34 -8.12 15.16
N ILE A 136 -22.06 -7.08 15.95
CA ILE A 136 -21.08 -6.05 15.60
C ILE A 136 -19.69 -6.67 15.39
N SER A 137 -19.29 -7.60 16.24
CA SER A 137 -18.00 -8.31 16.10
C SER A 137 -17.93 -9.14 14.82
N LYS A 138 -19.01 -9.81 14.42
CA LYS A 138 -19.11 -10.55 13.15
C LYS A 138 -19.00 -9.60 11.94
N LEU A 139 -19.72 -8.48 11.99
CA LEU A 139 -19.67 -7.47 10.93
C LEU A 139 -18.28 -6.83 10.82
N ALA A 140 -17.63 -6.56 11.95
CA ALA A 140 -16.27 -6.06 12.00
C ALA A 140 -15.27 -7.01 11.34
N MET A 141 -15.40 -8.31 11.65
CA MET A 141 -14.57 -9.33 11.03
C MET A 141 -14.85 -9.47 9.53
N ALA A 142 -16.11 -9.48 9.13
CA ALA A 142 -16.49 -9.53 7.70
C ALA A 142 -15.93 -8.33 6.93
N GLN A 143 -15.99 -7.13 7.51
CA GLN A 143 -15.42 -5.93 6.91
C GLN A 143 -13.90 -6.02 6.77
N THR A 144 -13.22 -6.56 7.78
CA THR A 144 -11.77 -6.78 7.73
C THR A 144 -11.39 -7.75 6.62
N PHE A 145 -12.17 -8.82 6.41
CA PHE A 145 -11.97 -9.73 5.28
C PHE A 145 -12.19 -9.08 3.92
N ILE A 146 -13.13 -8.13 3.81
CA ILE A 146 -13.32 -7.36 2.57
C ILE A 146 -12.10 -6.47 2.32
N HIS A 147 -11.60 -5.77 3.34
CA HIS A 147 -10.49 -4.84 3.22
C HIS A 147 -9.15 -5.53 2.94
N TRP A 148 -8.92 -6.72 3.51
CA TRP A 148 -7.61 -7.41 3.45
C TRP A 148 -7.64 -8.74 2.71
N GLY A 149 -8.83 -9.17 2.25
CA GLY A 149 -9.03 -10.40 1.49
C GLY A 149 -8.79 -10.21 -0.01
N LEU A 150 -9.72 -10.68 -0.82
CA LEU A 150 -9.57 -10.75 -2.28
C LEU A 150 -9.34 -9.41 -2.98
N HIS A 151 -9.94 -8.33 -2.47
CA HIS A 151 -9.92 -7.03 -3.13
C HIS A 151 -8.51 -6.43 -3.28
N PRO A 152 -7.70 -6.26 -2.21
CA PRO A 152 -6.34 -5.75 -2.35
C PRO A 152 -5.45 -6.70 -3.15
N TRP A 153 -5.64 -8.02 -3.01
CA TRP A 153 -4.87 -8.99 -3.77
C TRP A 153 -5.16 -8.93 -5.26
N ALA A 154 -6.39 -8.65 -5.65
CA ALA A 154 -6.76 -8.43 -7.04
C ALA A 154 -6.09 -7.17 -7.61
N ILE A 155 -6.00 -6.09 -6.82
CA ILE A 155 -5.26 -4.87 -7.21
C ILE A 155 -3.78 -5.20 -7.45
N TYR A 156 -3.15 -5.90 -6.50
CA TYR A 156 -1.75 -6.33 -6.66
C TYR A 156 -1.56 -7.23 -7.89
N ALA A 157 -2.46 -8.18 -8.11
CA ALA A 157 -2.39 -9.08 -9.26
C ALA A 157 -2.47 -8.33 -10.58
N VAL A 158 -3.42 -7.41 -10.74
CA VAL A 158 -3.61 -6.63 -11.97
C VAL A 158 -2.39 -5.75 -12.25
N ILE A 159 -1.91 -5.03 -11.24
CA ILE A 159 -0.73 -4.16 -11.39
C ILE A 159 0.52 -5.01 -11.67
N GLY A 160 0.71 -6.09 -10.92
CA GLY A 160 1.84 -7.00 -11.09
C GLY A 160 1.88 -7.66 -12.47
N LEU A 161 0.74 -8.14 -12.98
CA LEU A 161 0.62 -8.72 -14.32
C LEU A 161 0.91 -7.68 -15.41
N ALA A 162 0.37 -6.47 -15.28
CA ALA A 162 0.59 -5.39 -16.25
C ALA A 162 2.07 -4.98 -16.30
N LEU A 163 2.72 -4.82 -15.14
CA LEU A 163 4.14 -4.51 -15.04
C LEU A 163 5.00 -5.66 -15.56
N ALA A 164 4.74 -6.89 -15.16
CA ALA A 164 5.48 -8.06 -15.63
C ALA A 164 5.42 -8.20 -17.16
N TYR A 165 4.24 -8.02 -17.74
CA TYR A 165 4.08 -8.02 -19.20
C TYR A 165 4.87 -6.88 -19.87
N ALA A 166 4.77 -5.67 -19.34
CA ALA A 166 5.48 -4.51 -19.89
C ALA A 166 7.01 -4.69 -19.82
N ILE A 167 7.52 -5.19 -18.70
CA ILE A 167 8.96 -5.35 -18.46
C ILE A 167 9.51 -6.54 -19.25
N HIS A 168 8.94 -7.72 -19.06
CA HIS A 168 9.53 -8.96 -19.59
C HIS A 168 9.17 -9.23 -21.04
N ARG A 169 7.93 -8.96 -21.47
CA ARG A 169 7.51 -9.21 -22.86
C ARG A 169 7.74 -8.03 -23.80
N ARG A 170 7.60 -6.78 -23.30
CA ARG A 170 7.82 -5.59 -24.13
C ARG A 170 9.18 -4.93 -23.93
N GLY A 171 10.01 -5.44 -23.01
CA GLY A 171 11.34 -4.88 -22.73
C GLY A 171 11.30 -3.43 -22.22
N ARG A 172 10.21 -3.06 -21.51
CA ARG A 172 10.06 -1.72 -20.96
C ARG A 172 10.82 -1.58 -19.65
N PRO A 173 11.28 -0.38 -19.30
CA PRO A 173 11.89 -0.11 -18.00
C PRO A 173 10.89 -0.35 -16.86
N VAL A 174 11.41 -0.58 -15.65
CA VAL A 174 10.60 -0.72 -14.44
C VAL A 174 10.00 0.64 -14.06
N SER A 175 8.76 0.88 -14.47
CA SER A 175 7.99 2.07 -14.11
C SER A 175 6.51 1.83 -14.38
N ILE A 176 5.64 2.38 -13.53
CA ILE A 176 4.18 2.20 -13.60
C ILE A 176 3.60 2.77 -14.91
N ARG A 177 4.19 3.84 -15.46
CA ARG A 177 3.73 4.41 -16.73
C ARG A 177 3.58 3.37 -17.85
N TRP A 178 4.45 2.38 -17.88
CA TRP A 178 4.44 1.36 -18.92
C TRP A 178 3.32 0.33 -18.80
N ALA A 179 2.77 0.16 -17.60
CA ALA A 179 1.56 -0.63 -17.40
C ALA A 179 0.35 0.00 -18.11
N LEU A 180 0.35 1.34 -18.24
CA LEU A 180 -0.71 2.10 -18.90
C LEU A 180 -0.46 2.34 -20.40
N GLU A 181 0.68 1.86 -20.95
CA GLU A 181 1.00 2.02 -22.36
C GLU A 181 -0.09 1.46 -23.32
N PRO A 182 -0.75 0.31 -23.03
CA PRO A 182 -1.82 -0.19 -23.87
C PRO A 182 -3.02 0.75 -24.00
N LEU A 183 -3.28 1.56 -22.97
CA LEU A 183 -4.39 2.51 -22.90
C LEU A 183 -4.01 3.89 -23.48
N LEU A 184 -2.83 4.38 -23.15
CA LEU A 184 -2.41 5.75 -23.47
C LEU A 184 -1.51 5.85 -24.70
N GLY A 185 -1.03 4.72 -25.22
CA GLY A 185 -0.18 4.66 -26.41
C GLY A 185 1.10 5.50 -26.26
N HIS A 186 1.40 6.33 -27.26
CA HIS A 186 2.61 7.16 -27.27
C HIS A 186 2.64 8.27 -26.20
N ARG A 187 1.50 8.65 -25.63
CA ARG A 187 1.40 9.70 -24.61
C ARG A 187 2.14 9.35 -23.31
N VAL A 188 2.35 8.07 -23.08
CA VAL A 188 3.13 7.56 -21.92
C VAL A 188 4.60 8.01 -21.97
N LYS A 189 5.16 8.32 -23.15
CA LYS A 189 6.56 8.75 -23.30
C LYS A 189 6.81 10.22 -22.99
N GLY A 190 5.75 11.02 -22.87
CA GLY A 190 5.82 12.46 -22.63
C GLY A 190 5.53 12.83 -21.16
N TRP A 191 5.14 14.08 -20.99
CA TRP A 191 4.80 14.66 -19.70
C TRP A 191 3.69 13.91 -18.94
N MET A 192 2.73 13.29 -19.66
CA MET A 192 1.70 12.46 -19.03
C MET A 192 2.30 11.25 -18.32
N GLY A 193 3.31 10.61 -18.91
CA GLY A 193 4.03 9.53 -18.25
C GLY A 193 4.79 10.01 -17.01
N ASP A 194 5.37 11.21 -17.08
CA ASP A 194 6.06 11.80 -15.93
C ASP A 194 5.09 12.06 -14.78
N ILE A 195 3.87 12.56 -15.06
CA ILE A 195 2.81 12.73 -14.06
C ILE A 195 2.40 11.39 -13.44
N ILE A 196 2.20 10.36 -14.25
CA ILE A 196 1.83 9.02 -13.75
C ILE A 196 2.89 8.50 -12.78
N ASP A 197 4.17 8.62 -13.11
CA ASP A 197 5.24 8.17 -12.24
C ASP A 197 5.36 9.04 -10.97
N ILE A 198 5.17 10.37 -11.07
CA ILE A 198 5.14 11.27 -9.92
C ILE A 198 4.02 10.86 -8.94
N LEU A 199 2.82 10.63 -9.45
CA LEU A 199 1.69 10.20 -8.63
C LEU A 199 1.94 8.82 -8.00
N ALA A 200 2.50 7.88 -8.76
CA ALA A 200 2.83 6.55 -8.28
C ALA A 200 3.88 6.54 -7.16
N ILE A 201 4.83 7.48 -7.18
CA ILE A 201 5.86 7.63 -6.15
C ILE A 201 5.32 8.39 -4.94
N SER A 202 4.55 9.47 -5.18
CA SER A 202 4.10 10.38 -4.12
C SER A 202 2.94 9.82 -3.30
N ALA A 203 1.99 9.13 -3.92
CA ALA A 203 0.79 8.62 -3.25
C ALA A 203 1.08 7.64 -2.11
N PRO A 204 1.90 6.59 -2.26
CA PRO A 204 2.22 5.68 -1.15
C PRO A 204 2.98 6.36 -0.02
N SER A 205 3.83 7.34 -0.34
CA SER A 205 4.65 8.05 0.63
C SER A 205 3.85 9.01 1.51
N SER A 206 2.77 9.60 0.97
CA SER A 206 1.86 10.47 1.73
C SER A 206 0.85 9.69 2.57
N ALA A 207 0.41 8.52 2.13
CA ALA A 207 -0.58 7.69 2.82
C ALA A 207 -0.03 7.00 4.09
N SER A 208 1.29 6.83 4.21
CA SER A 208 1.88 6.05 5.31
C SER A 208 1.91 6.77 6.66
N ARG A 209 1.83 8.09 6.72
CA ARG A 209 2.02 8.87 7.97
C ARG A 209 0.79 9.02 8.88
N PRO A 210 -0.43 9.30 8.39
CA PRO A 210 -1.60 9.46 9.26
C PRO A 210 -1.97 8.18 10.01
N HIS A 211 -1.79 7.03 9.38
CA HIS A 211 -2.14 5.74 9.97
C HIS A 211 -1.21 5.31 11.10
N TRP A 212 0.09 5.58 11.00
CA TRP A 212 1.06 5.24 12.06
C TRP A 212 0.87 6.07 13.32
N GLY A 213 0.70 7.38 13.19
CA GLY A 213 0.47 8.28 14.33
C GLY A 213 -0.82 7.97 15.07
N SER A 214 -1.91 7.73 14.34
CA SER A 214 -3.22 7.41 14.93
C SER A 214 -3.29 5.98 15.48
N ALA A 215 -2.57 5.02 14.90
CA ALA A 215 -2.46 3.66 15.42
C ALA A 215 -1.65 3.61 16.72
N CYS A 216 -0.51 4.29 16.78
CA CYS A 216 0.32 4.41 17.99
C CYS A 216 -0.42 5.13 19.13
N SER A 217 -1.13 6.22 18.84
CA SER A 217 -1.89 6.96 19.86
C SER A 217 -3.10 6.18 20.36
N ARG A 218 -3.78 5.41 19.53
CA ARG A 218 -4.89 4.54 19.91
C ARG A 218 -4.42 3.33 20.73
N PHE A 219 -3.33 2.69 20.33
CA PHE A 219 -2.72 1.62 21.10
C PHE A 219 -2.31 2.09 22.51
N ARG A 220 -1.70 3.28 22.62
CA ARG A 220 -1.34 3.92 23.89
C ARG A 220 -2.58 4.27 24.74
N ARG A 221 -3.69 4.65 24.13
CA ARG A 221 -4.95 4.97 24.84
C ARG A 221 -5.64 3.70 25.29
N GLY A 222 -5.71 2.68 24.48
CA GLY A 222 -6.26 1.37 24.81
C GLY A 222 -5.50 0.68 25.97
N SER A 223 -4.17 0.73 25.95
CA SER A 223 -3.35 0.16 27.02
C SER A 223 -3.50 0.89 28.36
N ARG A 224 -3.83 2.19 28.35
CA ARG A 224 -4.15 2.95 29.58
C ARG A 224 -5.55 2.64 30.11
N GLN A 225 -6.54 2.41 29.25
CA GLN A 225 -7.91 2.09 29.67
C GLN A 225 -8.07 0.65 30.14
N SER A 226 -7.30 -0.29 29.60
CA SER A 226 -7.34 -1.70 29.99
C SER A 226 -6.57 -2.03 31.28
N GLY A 227 -5.97 -1.05 31.96
CA GLY A 227 -5.20 -1.28 33.18
C GLY A 227 -3.95 -2.16 32.99
N TRP A 228 -3.55 -2.41 31.76
CA TRP A 228 -2.33 -3.11 31.42
C TRP A 228 -1.12 -2.20 31.66
N SER A 229 -0.83 -1.94 32.95
CA SER A 229 0.49 -1.49 33.33
C SER A 229 1.40 -2.70 33.16
N ALA A 230 2.35 -2.63 32.22
CA ALA A 230 3.47 -3.55 32.20
C ALA A 230 4.17 -3.43 33.55
N ARG A 231 3.80 -4.25 34.53
CA ARG A 231 4.68 -4.51 35.66
C ARG A 231 5.92 -5.16 35.07
N SER A 232 6.98 -4.41 35.06
CA SER A 232 8.32 -4.89 34.80
C SER A 232 8.64 -5.97 35.82
N THR A 233 8.36 -7.23 35.50
CA THR A 233 9.04 -8.34 36.15
C THR A 233 10.43 -8.36 35.59
N THR A 234 11.34 -7.72 36.31
CA THR A 234 12.78 -7.82 36.14
C THR A 234 13.20 -9.27 36.34
N HIS A 235 13.18 -10.07 35.30
CA HIS A 235 14.02 -11.25 35.22
C HIS A 235 15.34 -10.81 34.57
N SER A 236 16.37 -10.74 35.43
CA SER A 236 17.74 -10.52 35.06
C SER A 236 18.23 -11.64 34.14
N TRP A 237 18.33 -11.35 32.85
CA TRP A 237 19.17 -12.10 31.95
C TRP A 237 20.40 -11.25 31.67
N SER A 238 21.50 -11.59 32.32
CA SER A 238 22.82 -11.10 31.99
C SER A 238 23.26 -11.69 30.64
N TYR A 239 23.26 -10.85 29.61
CA TYR A 239 23.96 -11.17 28.37
C TYR A 239 24.97 -10.06 28.07
N SER A 240 26.25 -10.48 27.96
CA SER A 240 27.38 -9.60 27.76
C SER A 240 27.37 -8.96 26.38
N SER A 241 27.67 -7.69 26.43
CA SER A 241 28.23 -6.75 25.43
C SER A 241 28.51 -7.25 24.01
N SER A 242 27.82 -6.73 22.99
CA SER A 242 28.39 -5.90 21.91
C SER A 242 27.29 -5.46 20.94
N SER A 243 27.28 -4.15 20.65
CA SER A 243 26.57 -3.46 19.57
C SER A 243 25.04 -3.51 19.57
N SER A 244 24.42 -2.57 20.29
CA SER A 244 22.99 -2.28 20.27
C SER A 244 22.61 -1.28 19.18
N PRO A 245 21.59 -1.55 18.35
CA PRO A 245 20.87 -0.50 17.64
C PRO A 245 19.97 0.24 18.63
N SER A 246 20.15 1.54 18.75
CA SER A 246 19.37 2.43 19.61
C SER A 246 17.91 2.52 19.11
N TRP A 247 17.01 1.80 19.74
CA TRP A 247 15.57 2.00 19.59
C TRP A 247 15.18 3.25 20.37
N ARG A 248 14.83 4.33 19.66
CA ARG A 248 14.17 5.47 20.30
C ARG A 248 12.70 5.14 20.48
N PRO A 249 12.12 5.27 21.67
CA PRO A 249 10.68 5.15 21.87
C PRO A 249 9.95 6.24 21.08
N CYS A 250 8.76 5.95 20.57
CA CYS A 250 7.85 6.91 19.96
C CYS A 250 7.63 8.11 20.90
N PRO A 251 7.66 9.35 20.40
CA PRO A 251 7.35 10.52 21.18
C PRO A 251 5.91 10.54 21.70
#